data_210b5ec7e515279c6b313280f9a59ca2
#
_entry.id   210b5ec7e515279c6b313280f9a59ca2
#
_cell.length_a   1.000
_cell.length_b   1.000
_cell.length_c   1.000
_cell.angle_alpha   90.00
_cell.angle_beta   90.00
_cell.angle_gamma   90.00
#
_symmetry.space_group_name_H-M   'P 1'
#
loop_
_entity.id
_entity.type
_entity.pdbx_description
1 polymer ?
#
loop_
_entity_poly.entity_id
_entity_poly.type
_entity_poly.pdbx_seq_one_letter_code
_entity_poly.pdbx_strand_id
1 'polypeptide(L)'
;TIDKTEIYYSYDQNNIAANNQALNVFGINQTIKFPTFYSSQKRVLKQETQLAESKYFMEEQLLKKEISKAYYAASHWKEVMLNYAYMDSIYQRFTDAAQRRFDAGETNNLELLLAQSKSKEVGMTLYQSSMNFEKSLVALNKWIQSDTLYTISSNPEYCNALRKSDEVPSPISI
;
A
#
# COMPACT_ATOMS: atom_id res chain seq x y z
N THR A 1 -25.83 22.32 15.16
CA THR A 1 -25.60 23.74 14.84
C THR A 1 -26.83 24.54 15.22
N ILE A 2 -26.63 25.60 15.99
CA ILE A 2 -27.67 26.60 16.30
C ILE A 2 -27.85 27.43 15.03
N ASP A 3 -29.10 27.66 14.60
CA ASP A 3 -29.39 28.49 13.45
C ASP A 3 -28.93 29.92 13.68
N LYS A 4 -28.66 30.69 12.59
CA LYS A 4 -28.16 32.06 12.71
C LYS A 4 -29.13 32.92 13.47
N THR A 5 -28.62 33.71 14.42
CA THR A 5 -29.37 34.78 15.06
C THR A 5 -29.51 35.94 14.08
N GLU A 6 -30.74 36.34 13.82
CA GLU A 6 -31.06 37.48 12.96
C GLU A 6 -31.45 38.67 13.81
N ILE A 7 -30.73 39.76 13.68
CA ILE A 7 -31.04 41.03 14.33
C ILE A 7 -31.55 41.96 13.25
N TYR A 8 -32.73 42.49 13.41
CA TYR A 8 -33.30 43.41 12.47
C TYR A 8 -33.79 44.69 13.13
N TYR A 9 -33.72 45.77 12.37
CA TYR A 9 -34.27 47.03 12.69
C TYR A 9 -35.21 47.44 11.58
N SER A 10 -36.46 47.83 11.94
CA SER A 10 -37.46 48.37 11.02
C SER A 10 -37.98 49.71 11.54
N TYR A 11 -38.00 50.67 10.64
CA TYR A 11 -38.61 51.97 10.87
C TYR A 11 -39.91 52.05 10.08
N ASP A 12 -41.04 52.01 10.81
CA ASP A 12 -42.38 52.03 10.19
C ASP A 12 -43.03 53.39 10.38
N GLN A 13 -43.13 54.14 9.27
CA GLN A 13 -43.75 55.46 9.22
C GLN A 13 -45.27 55.36 9.14
N ASN A 14 -45.82 54.26 8.70
CA ASN A 14 -47.28 54.11 8.48
C ASN A 14 -47.97 53.52 9.71
N ASN A 15 -47.24 52.89 10.60
CA ASN A 15 -47.79 52.39 11.84
C ASN A 15 -47.75 53.46 12.93
N ILE A 16 -48.73 54.35 12.86
CA ILE A 16 -48.87 55.43 13.77
C ILE A 16 -49.42 54.93 15.09
N ALA A 17 -48.58 54.84 16.10
CA ALA A 17 -48.99 54.58 17.48
C ALA A 17 -50.02 55.66 17.92
N ALA A 18 -50.72 55.41 19.02
CA ALA A 18 -51.76 56.34 19.55
C ALA A 18 -51.31 57.79 19.78
N ASN A 19 -49.98 58.05 19.76
CA ASN A 19 -49.33 59.35 19.88
C ASN A 19 -48.94 60.01 18.53
N ASN A 20 -49.34 59.41 17.39
CA ASN A 20 -49.05 59.90 16.03
C ASN A 20 -47.55 59.97 15.67
N GLN A 21 -46.69 59.10 16.30
CA GLN A 21 -45.27 59.04 16.03
C GLN A 21 -44.91 57.77 15.31
N ALA A 22 -43.87 57.80 14.46
CA ALA A 22 -43.35 56.66 13.75
C ALA A 22 -42.78 55.59 14.74
N LEU A 23 -42.99 54.30 14.43
CA LEU A 23 -42.58 53.19 15.25
C LEU A 23 -41.17 52.69 14.85
N ASN A 24 -40.27 52.67 15.82
CA ASN A 24 -38.98 51.99 15.67
C ASN A 24 -39.09 50.61 16.26
N VAL A 25 -38.85 49.59 15.45
CA VAL A 25 -38.88 48.18 15.87
C VAL A 25 -37.47 47.58 15.81
N PHE A 26 -36.97 47.13 16.95
CA PHE A 26 -35.77 46.31 17.06
C PHE A 26 -36.19 44.91 17.36
N GLY A 27 -35.75 43.96 16.55
CA GLY A 27 -36.11 42.56 16.77
C GLY A 27 -34.91 41.67 16.69
N ILE A 28 -34.98 40.61 17.49
CA ILE A 28 -34.03 39.48 17.46
C ILE A 28 -34.85 38.23 17.16
N ASN A 29 -34.53 37.58 16.07
CA ASN A 29 -35.15 36.32 15.66
C ASN A 29 -34.13 35.19 15.83
N GLN A 30 -34.45 34.23 16.68
CA GLN A 30 -33.61 33.05 16.92
C GLN A 30 -34.48 31.82 16.86
N THR A 31 -34.16 30.94 15.86
CA THR A 31 -34.82 29.63 15.78
C THR A 31 -34.10 28.64 16.68
N ILE A 32 -34.79 28.17 17.70
CA ILE A 32 -34.27 27.16 18.63
C ILE A 32 -35.07 25.86 18.38
N LYS A 33 -34.36 24.79 17.99
CA LYS A 33 -34.96 23.46 17.86
C LYS A 33 -35.19 22.86 19.23
N PHE A 34 -36.17 21.96 19.33
CA PHE A 34 -36.50 21.32 20.61
C PHE A 34 -35.26 20.63 21.22
N PRO A 35 -35.03 20.68 22.54
CA PRO A 35 -33.77 20.17 23.18
C PRO A 35 -33.43 18.72 22.84
N THR A 36 -34.44 17.84 22.63
CA THR A 36 -34.22 16.45 22.20
C THR A 36 -33.56 16.32 20.84
N PHE A 37 -33.73 17.32 19.94
CA PHE A 37 -33.07 17.33 18.63
C PHE A 37 -31.54 17.44 18.81
N TYR A 38 -31.06 18.31 19.68
CA TYR A 38 -29.63 18.49 19.92
C TYR A 38 -29.00 17.25 20.56
N SER A 39 -29.71 16.58 21.47
CA SER A 39 -29.22 15.35 22.10
C SER A 39 -29.14 14.21 21.09
N SER A 40 -30.12 14.08 20.20
CA SER A 40 -30.13 13.11 19.12
C SER A 40 -29.03 13.38 18.10
N GLN A 41 -28.85 14.65 17.70
CA GLN A 41 -27.78 15.06 16.80
C GLN A 41 -26.40 14.77 17.40
N LYS A 42 -26.18 15.07 18.67
CA LYS A 42 -24.95 14.73 19.38
C LYS A 42 -24.66 13.22 19.35
N ARG A 43 -25.69 12.39 19.52
CA ARG A 43 -25.57 10.94 19.45
C ARG A 43 -25.21 10.46 18.04
N VAL A 44 -25.81 11.03 17.01
CA VAL A 44 -25.47 10.74 15.60
C VAL A 44 -24.02 11.10 15.31
N LEU A 45 -23.59 12.31 15.65
CA LEU A 45 -22.20 12.77 15.45
C LEU A 45 -21.20 11.88 16.17
N LYS A 46 -21.53 11.42 17.40
CA LYS A 46 -20.68 10.45 18.11
C LYS A 46 -20.54 9.12 17.37
N GLN A 47 -21.65 8.61 16.80
CA GLN A 47 -21.61 7.38 15.99
C GLN A 47 -20.83 7.57 14.69
N GLU A 48 -20.95 8.72 14.05
CA GLU A 48 -20.17 9.07 12.86
C GLU A 48 -18.66 9.12 13.16
N THR A 49 -18.28 9.68 14.32
CA THR A 49 -16.89 9.68 14.78
C THR A 49 -16.38 8.26 14.98
N GLN A 50 -17.13 7.40 15.67
CA GLN A 50 -16.77 6.00 15.86
C GLN A 50 -16.67 5.23 14.54
N LEU A 51 -17.55 5.53 13.59
CA LEU A 51 -17.48 4.95 12.26
C LEU A 51 -16.24 5.40 11.50
N ALA A 52 -15.89 6.68 11.60
CA ALA A 52 -14.68 7.22 10.98
C ALA A 52 -13.40 6.60 11.58
N GLU A 53 -13.35 6.43 12.91
CA GLU A 53 -12.25 5.75 13.60
C GLU A 53 -12.11 4.28 13.16
N SER A 54 -13.24 3.57 13.04
CA SER A 54 -13.25 2.18 12.57
C SER A 54 -12.79 2.06 11.10
N LYS A 55 -13.20 3.00 10.24
CA LYS A 55 -12.74 3.07 8.86
C LYS A 55 -11.24 3.36 8.78
N TYR A 56 -10.75 4.30 9.58
CA TYR A 56 -9.31 4.60 9.65
C TYR A 56 -8.50 3.37 10.03
N PHE A 57 -8.92 2.64 11.06
CA PHE A 57 -8.26 1.41 11.48
C PHE A 57 -8.25 0.34 10.37
N MET A 58 -9.37 0.19 9.65
CA MET A 58 -9.47 -0.76 8.54
C MET A 58 -8.53 -0.38 7.39
N GLU A 59 -8.48 0.90 7.02
CA GLU A 59 -7.57 1.40 5.98
C GLU A 59 -6.10 1.21 6.38
N GLU A 60 -5.76 1.43 7.65
CA GLU A 60 -4.41 1.17 8.17
C GLU A 60 -4.02 -0.31 8.02
N GLN A 61 -4.93 -1.23 8.35
CA GLN A 61 -4.68 -2.68 8.19
C GLN A 61 -4.54 -3.08 6.71
N LEU A 62 -5.36 -2.51 5.84
CA LEU A 62 -5.26 -2.73 4.39
C LEU A 62 -3.91 -2.22 3.86
N LEU A 63 -3.48 -1.04 4.26
CA LEU A 63 -2.19 -0.48 3.87
C LEU A 63 -1.02 -1.35 4.33
N LYS A 64 -1.03 -1.78 5.60
CA LYS A 64 -0.02 -2.72 6.13
C LYS A 64 0.04 -4.01 5.33
N LYS A 65 -1.11 -4.57 4.99
CA LYS A 65 -1.22 -5.78 4.16
C LYS A 65 -0.60 -5.58 2.77
N GLU A 66 -0.93 -4.49 2.08
CA GLU A 66 -0.43 -4.24 0.73
C GLU A 66 1.08 -3.95 0.72
N ILE A 67 1.60 -3.20 1.70
CA ILE A 67 3.05 -3.00 1.87
C ILE A 67 3.76 -4.32 2.13
N SER A 68 3.23 -5.15 3.04
CA SER A 68 3.82 -6.46 3.34
C SER A 68 3.84 -7.36 2.11
N LYS A 69 2.76 -7.41 1.36
CA LYS A 69 2.66 -8.17 0.11
C LYS A 69 3.69 -7.70 -0.93
N ALA A 70 3.83 -6.38 -1.12
CA ALA A 70 4.82 -5.82 -2.03
C ALA A 70 6.26 -6.12 -1.58
N TYR A 71 6.53 -6.05 -0.27
CA TYR A 71 7.83 -6.40 0.30
C TYR A 71 8.19 -7.87 0.06
N TYR A 72 7.28 -8.80 0.36
CA TYR A 72 7.54 -10.23 0.15
C TYR A 72 7.68 -10.59 -1.33
N ALA A 73 6.92 -9.93 -2.22
CA ALA A 73 7.08 -10.13 -3.66
C ALA A 73 8.47 -9.68 -4.13
N ALA A 74 8.95 -8.51 -3.66
CA ALA A 74 10.28 -8.02 -4.01
C ALA A 74 11.39 -8.89 -3.39
N SER A 75 11.22 -9.37 -2.17
CA SER A 75 12.15 -10.31 -1.53
C SER A 75 12.24 -11.63 -2.31
N HIS A 76 11.11 -12.18 -2.72
CA HIS A 76 11.06 -13.40 -3.53
C HIS A 76 11.81 -13.24 -4.86
N TRP A 77 11.53 -12.18 -5.62
CA TRP A 77 12.20 -11.95 -6.90
C TRP A 77 13.69 -11.68 -6.76
N LYS A 78 14.12 -11.08 -5.64
CA LYS A 78 15.54 -10.94 -5.34
C LYS A 78 16.22 -12.29 -5.17
N GLU A 79 15.65 -13.18 -4.38
CA GLU A 79 16.20 -14.53 -4.18
C GLU A 79 16.24 -15.33 -5.48
N VAL A 80 15.17 -15.26 -6.29
CA VAL A 80 15.12 -15.89 -7.61
C VAL A 80 16.24 -15.37 -8.51
N MET A 81 16.44 -14.05 -8.58
CA MET A 81 17.51 -13.42 -9.36
C MET A 81 18.89 -13.88 -8.90
N LEU A 82 19.15 -13.93 -7.59
CA LEU A 82 20.42 -14.39 -7.03
C LEU A 82 20.69 -15.86 -7.37
N ASN A 83 19.68 -16.72 -7.29
CA ASN A 83 19.79 -18.12 -7.66
C ASN A 83 20.12 -18.29 -9.15
N TYR A 84 19.46 -17.55 -10.04
CA TYR A 84 19.76 -17.59 -11.46
C TYR A 84 21.14 -16.99 -11.79
N ALA A 85 21.58 -15.97 -11.08
CA ALA A 85 22.94 -15.42 -11.22
C ALA A 85 24.01 -16.49 -10.85
N TYR A 86 23.77 -17.26 -9.80
CA TYR A 86 24.63 -18.38 -9.45
C TYR A 86 24.61 -19.48 -10.53
N MET A 87 23.44 -19.87 -11.01
CA MET A 87 23.30 -20.85 -12.10
C MET A 87 23.98 -20.38 -13.38
N ASP A 88 23.81 -19.11 -13.75
CA ASP A 88 24.46 -18.53 -14.93
C ASP A 88 25.98 -18.67 -14.85
N SER A 89 26.56 -18.38 -13.69
CA SER A 89 27.99 -18.55 -13.47
C SER A 89 28.48 -20.01 -13.66
N ILE A 90 27.66 -20.98 -13.27
CA ILE A 90 27.97 -22.41 -13.45
C ILE A 90 27.90 -22.77 -14.93
N TYR A 91 26.82 -22.38 -15.63
CA TYR A 91 26.63 -22.74 -17.03
C TYR A 91 27.62 -22.05 -17.96
N GLN A 92 28.08 -20.83 -17.63
CA GLN A 92 29.18 -20.19 -18.34
C GLN A 92 30.47 -21.00 -18.23
N ARG A 93 30.87 -21.41 -17.00
CA ARG A 93 32.05 -22.27 -16.80
C ARG A 93 31.92 -23.64 -17.50
N PHE A 94 30.71 -24.20 -17.51
CA PHE A 94 30.44 -25.43 -18.21
C PHE A 94 30.62 -25.29 -19.73
N THR A 95 30.12 -24.18 -20.30
CA THR A 95 30.28 -23.85 -21.71
C THR A 95 31.76 -23.65 -22.08
N ASP A 96 32.52 -22.95 -21.23
CA ASP A 96 33.96 -22.76 -21.43
C ASP A 96 34.74 -24.09 -21.40
N ALA A 97 34.33 -25.02 -20.53
CA ALA A 97 34.91 -26.35 -20.47
C ALA A 97 34.56 -27.18 -21.71
N ALA A 98 33.30 -27.13 -22.16
CA ALA A 98 32.85 -27.79 -23.38
C ALA A 98 33.57 -27.26 -24.62
N GLN A 99 33.82 -25.96 -24.70
CA GLN A 99 34.58 -25.30 -25.78
C GLN A 99 36.01 -25.84 -25.80
N ARG A 100 36.72 -25.86 -24.67
CA ARG A 100 38.12 -26.39 -24.58
C ARG A 100 38.20 -27.83 -24.99
N ARG A 101 37.23 -28.70 -24.60
CA ARG A 101 37.20 -30.13 -25.00
C ARG A 101 36.94 -30.30 -26.48
N PHE A 102 36.08 -29.45 -27.07
CA PHE A 102 35.82 -29.42 -28.49
C PHE A 102 37.09 -29.02 -29.28
N ASP A 103 37.78 -27.97 -28.84
CA ASP A 103 39.03 -27.49 -29.47
C ASP A 103 40.14 -28.54 -29.39
N ALA A 104 40.15 -29.35 -28.32
CA ALA A 104 41.07 -30.47 -28.17
C ALA A 104 40.67 -31.73 -28.97
N GLY A 105 39.50 -31.72 -29.65
CA GLY A 105 38.97 -32.88 -30.38
C GLY A 105 38.42 -34.01 -29.49
N GLU A 106 38.18 -33.74 -28.20
CA GLU A 106 37.72 -34.71 -27.23
C GLU A 106 36.19 -34.89 -27.21
N THR A 107 35.48 -33.95 -27.83
CA THR A 107 34.00 -33.95 -27.88
C THR A 107 33.47 -33.54 -29.24
N ASN A 108 32.18 -33.74 -29.47
CA ASN A 108 31.53 -33.38 -30.71
C ASN A 108 30.86 -31.97 -30.63
N ASN A 109 30.57 -31.41 -31.81
CA ASN A 109 29.92 -30.07 -31.91
C ASN A 109 28.54 -30.03 -31.22
N LEU A 110 27.82 -31.17 -31.14
CA LEU A 110 26.49 -31.21 -30.52
C LEU A 110 26.56 -30.94 -28.99
N GLU A 111 27.57 -31.49 -28.29
CA GLU A 111 27.77 -31.24 -26.88
C GLU A 111 28.05 -29.74 -26.62
N LEU A 112 28.90 -29.10 -27.44
CA LEU A 112 29.18 -27.68 -27.35
C LEU A 112 27.93 -26.83 -27.60
N LEU A 113 27.16 -27.14 -28.64
CA LEU A 113 25.92 -26.42 -28.96
C LEU A 113 24.88 -26.54 -27.84
N LEU A 114 24.76 -27.71 -27.24
CA LEU A 114 23.85 -27.91 -26.09
C LEU A 114 24.29 -27.09 -24.88
N ALA A 115 25.58 -27.06 -24.57
CA ALA A 115 26.12 -26.24 -23.48
C ALA A 115 25.87 -24.74 -23.72
N GLN A 116 26.13 -24.25 -24.93
CA GLN A 116 25.88 -22.86 -25.30
C GLN A 116 24.40 -22.51 -25.28
N SER A 117 23.52 -23.39 -25.76
CA SER A 117 22.08 -23.19 -25.73
C SER A 117 21.56 -23.09 -24.31
N LYS A 118 22.03 -23.97 -23.42
CA LYS A 118 21.60 -23.97 -22.02
C LYS A 118 22.11 -22.74 -21.25
N SER A 119 23.34 -22.32 -21.51
CA SER A 119 23.89 -21.08 -20.93
C SER A 119 23.06 -19.86 -21.35
N LYS A 120 22.69 -19.75 -22.63
CA LYS A 120 21.82 -18.66 -23.11
C LYS A 120 20.43 -18.70 -22.48
N GLU A 121 19.81 -19.86 -22.34
CA GLU A 121 18.52 -20.02 -21.68
C GLU A 121 18.55 -19.52 -20.24
N VAL A 122 19.58 -19.93 -19.47
CA VAL A 122 19.75 -19.48 -18.09
C VAL A 122 20.01 -17.97 -18.00
N GLY A 123 20.85 -17.42 -18.90
CA GLY A 123 21.09 -15.99 -18.99
C GLY A 123 19.83 -15.17 -19.28
N MET A 124 18.97 -15.67 -20.19
CA MET A 124 17.66 -15.04 -20.46
C MET A 124 16.75 -15.07 -19.23
N THR A 125 16.74 -16.18 -18.51
CA THR A 125 15.92 -16.32 -17.29
C THR A 125 16.44 -15.42 -16.16
N LEU A 126 17.75 -15.26 -16.02
CA LEU A 126 18.38 -14.28 -15.13
C LEU A 126 17.92 -12.87 -15.47
N TYR A 127 18.01 -12.48 -16.73
CA TYR A 127 17.55 -11.16 -17.20
C TYR A 127 16.07 -10.92 -16.88
N GLN A 128 15.22 -11.91 -17.14
CA GLN A 128 13.79 -11.82 -16.81
C GLN A 128 13.54 -11.70 -15.30
N SER A 129 14.30 -12.43 -14.50
CA SER A 129 14.22 -12.37 -13.03
C SER A 129 14.65 -11.00 -12.50
N SER A 130 15.70 -10.40 -13.05
CA SER A 130 16.15 -9.04 -12.69
C SER A 130 15.07 -7.99 -13.00
N MET A 131 14.44 -8.08 -14.17
CA MET A 131 13.33 -7.20 -14.54
C MET A 131 12.11 -7.34 -13.61
N ASN A 132 11.80 -8.57 -13.17
CA ASN A 132 10.72 -8.80 -12.22
C ASN A 132 11.05 -8.26 -10.83
N PHE A 133 12.33 -8.35 -10.41
CA PHE A 133 12.79 -7.73 -9.19
C PHE A 133 12.66 -6.20 -9.23
N GLU A 134 13.10 -5.54 -10.30
CA GLU A 134 12.96 -4.10 -10.49
C GLU A 134 11.48 -3.66 -10.45
N LYS A 135 10.61 -4.37 -11.17
CA LYS A 135 9.16 -4.09 -11.12
C LYS A 135 8.58 -4.20 -9.72
N SER A 136 9.03 -5.20 -8.95
CA SER A 136 8.55 -5.39 -7.58
C SER A 136 9.07 -4.31 -6.63
N LEU A 137 10.30 -3.80 -6.84
CA LEU A 137 10.83 -2.65 -6.12
C LEU A 137 10.05 -1.36 -6.41
N VAL A 138 9.71 -1.11 -7.68
CA VAL A 138 8.87 0.03 -8.06
C VAL A 138 7.49 -0.07 -7.38
N ALA A 139 6.89 -1.26 -7.35
CA ALA A 139 5.61 -1.48 -6.67
C ALA A 139 5.70 -1.23 -5.16
N LEU A 140 6.79 -1.65 -4.50
CA LEU A 140 7.05 -1.38 -3.09
C LEU A 140 7.23 0.12 -2.82
N ASN A 141 8.09 0.77 -3.60
CA ASN A 141 8.39 2.20 -3.42
C ASN A 141 7.15 3.09 -3.66
N LYS A 142 6.22 2.67 -4.54
CA LYS A 142 4.93 3.34 -4.73
C LYS A 142 4.11 3.43 -3.43
N TRP A 143 4.14 2.41 -2.60
CA TRP A 143 3.42 2.41 -1.32
C TRP A 143 4.12 3.23 -0.24
N ILE A 144 5.45 3.33 -0.29
CA ILE A 144 6.24 4.08 0.70
C ILE A 144 6.11 5.60 0.46
N GLN A 145 5.84 6.04 -0.78
CA GLN A 145 5.67 7.45 -1.17
C GLN A 145 6.82 8.36 -0.70
N SER A 146 8.06 7.85 -0.74
CA SER A 146 9.26 8.60 -0.36
C SER A 146 10.02 9.04 -1.61
N ASP A 147 10.69 10.18 -1.53
CA ASP A 147 11.59 10.67 -2.59
C ASP A 147 12.85 9.81 -2.75
N THR A 148 13.16 8.99 -1.75
CA THR A 148 14.27 8.03 -1.77
C THR A 148 13.80 6.66 -2.27
N LEU A 149 14.54 6.08 -3.22
CA LEU A 149 14.30 4.71 -3.66
C LEU A 149 14.87 3.73 -2.65
N TYR A 150 14.02 2.94 -2.04
CA TYR A 150 14.40 1.87 -1.13
C TYR A 150 14.69 0.59 -1.91
N THR A 151 15.74 -0.10 -1.49
CA THR A 151 16.06 -1.46 -1.95
C THR A 151 16.01 -2.42 -0.78
N ILE A 152 15.82 -3.70 -1.08
CA ILE A 152 15.76 -4.74 -0.04
C ILE A 152 17.17 -5.23 0.24
N SER A 153 17.60 -5.18 1.51
CA SER A 153 18.79 -5.88 1.97
C SER A 153 18.50 -7.40 2.00
N SER A 154 19.45 -8.20 1.54
CA SER A 154 19.39 -9.66 1.73
C SER A 154 19.76 -9.97 3.18
N ASN A 155 18.76 -10.09 4.05
CA ASN A 155 19.00 -10.56 5.41
C ASN A 155 18.48 -11.99 5.55
N PRO A 156 19.36 -13.00 5.68
CA PRO A 156 18.97 -14.41 5.79
C PRO A 156 18.16 -14.73 7.05
N GLU A 157 18.17 -13.86 8.07
CA GLU A 157 17.39 -14.07 9.30
C GLU A 157 15.88 -14.03 9.08
N TYR A 158 15.38 -13.22 8.13
CA TYR A 158 13.94 -13.15 7.84
C TYR A 158 13.38 -14.41 7.18
N CYS A 159 14.16 -15.09 6.33
CA CYS A 159 13.76 -16.37 5.75
C CYS A 159 13.65 -17.47 6.81
N ASN A 160 14.48 -17.42 7.86
CA ASN A 160 14.42 -18.37 8.97
C ASN A 160 13.27 -18.07 9.94
N ALA A 161 12.87 -16.83 10.11
CA ALA A 161 11.73 -16.43 10.94
C ALA A 161 10.40 -16.91 10.32
N LEU A 162 10.25 -16.82 9.00
CA LEU A 162 9.05 -17.33 8.30
C LEU A 162 8.96 -18.86 8.34
N ARG A 163 10.10 -19.57 8.29
CA ARG A 163 10.13 -21.03 8.43
C ARG A 163 9.69 -21.53 9.82
N LYS A 164 9.86 -20.68 10.85
CA LYS A 164 9.38 -20.96 12.21
C LYS A 164 7.91 -20.63 12.44
N SER A 165 7.31 -19.75 11.61
CA SER A 165 5.89 -19.40 11.73
C SER A 165 4.95 -20.40 11.05
N ASP A 166 5.47 -21.33 10.26
CA ASP A 166 4.70 -22.42 9.63
C ASP A 166 4.47 -23.63 10.57
N GLU A 167 4.91 -23.57 11.83
CA GLU A 167 4.38 -24.46 12.85
C GLU A 167 2.92 -24.10 13.14
N VAL A 168 2.03 -24.65 12.33
CA VAL A 168 0.58 -24.66 12.59
C VAL A 168 0.36 -25.15 14.01
N PRO A 169 -0.27 -24.38 14.90
CA PRO A 169 -0.62 -24.89 16.22
C PRO A 169 -1.51 -26.12 16.02
N SER A 170 -1.10 -27.24 16.62
CA SER A 170 -1.85 -28.49 16.59
C SER A 170 -3.30 -28.22 17.03
N PRO A 171 -4.32 -28.81 16.34
CA PRO A 171 -5.71 -28.61 16.72
C PRO A 171 -5.89 -29.05 18.17
N ILE A 172 -6.46 -28.14 18.97
CA ILE A 172 -6.83 -28.41 20.36
C ILE A 172 -7.77 -29.62 20.31
N SER A 173 -7.33 -30.74 20.86
CA SER A 173 -8.19 -31.90 21.08
C SER A 173 -9.24 -31.52 22.14
N ILE A 174 -10.50 -31.57 21.73
CA ILE A 174 -11.69 -31.43 22.60
C ILE A 174 -11.85 -32.69 23.44
#